data_3408e6f4b0045726f7399025321c79a3
#
_entry.id   3408e6f4b0045726f7399025321c79a3
#
_cell.length_a   1.000
_cell.length_b   1.000
_cell.length_c   1.000
_cell.angle_alpha   90.00
_cell.angle_beta   90.00
_cell.angle_gamma   90.00
#
_symmetry.space_group_name_H-M   'P 1'
#
loop_
_entity.id
_entity.type
_entity.pdbx_description
1 polymer ?
#
loop_
_entity_poly.entity_id
_entity_poly.type
_entity_poly.pdbx_seq_one_letter_code
_entity_poly.pdbx_strand_id
1 'polypeptide(L)'
;MSHRVSRLNRWIVCLAVLALLLGFGPQAGSVLAAEKVIKIGTIFPLTGPVATAGQRCQAAVQTAVEIINNKHPEIKVPLAKQQGILKGYKIVLVHADSQGKPDVGKAEAERLLNQEGVWALIGSYNSSVSKPASFVAERMKKIFMCGSSSSAALTQRNMKYFFRLAPTDATESVDFVEVLKWANKKNKANIRTLGVIYENSEFGKHAAEEAKKAAAAGGFKVITDVPFTPGATNLNSEVQTLKKANPDAVFGAVLGADYSLWVRTMKQANFLPRIVINYCSGYQDPVITKQLGDDANYFLGSSGYSPQFASLMPEVAAVEKIFKTKTNGVPFDGNSIQEAVAMLVLAQAIEKAGGLDTEKVVKILYANTWDSPLSLGGKVKFVKGGQNVMAKSIVTQLQGGQYKRIYPEKMADAKIVFPMKPWDKR
;
A
#
# COMPACT_ATOMS: atom_id res chain seq x y z
N MET A 1 62.15 60.47 43.64
CA MET A 1 61.18 60.69 42.53
C MET A 1 60.39 59.44 42.36
N SER A 2 59.31 59.23 43.08
CA SER A 2 58.37 58.18 42.96
C SER A 2 57.05 58.54 43.65
N HIS A 3 55.92 58.19 43.21
CA HIS A 3 54.54 58.40 43.72
C HIS A 3 53.71 59.47 43.00
N ARG A 4 53.47 59.29 41.68
CA ARG A 4 52.29 59.94 41.01
C ARG A 4 51.60 59.15 39.87
N VAL A 5 51.76 57.85 39.80
CA VAL A 5 51.15 57.07 38.70
C VAL A 5 50.02 56.11 39.17
N SER A 6 49.66 56.04 40.47
CA SER A 6 48.81 54.96 40.96
C SER A 6 47.29 55.29 41.07
N ARG A 7 46.85 56.53 40.85
CA ARG A 7 45.42 56.89 41.06
C ARG A 7 44.58 56.91 39.75
N LEU A 8 45.20 57.08 38.59
CA LEU A 8 44.47 57.19 37.33
C LEU A 8 44.03 55.82 36.82
N ASN A 9 44.81 54.78 37.08
CA ASN A 9 44.49 53.44 36.59
C ASN A 9 43.36 52.70 37.37
N ARG A 10 43.07 53.16 38.62
CA ARG A 10 41.98 52.52 39.38
C ARG A 10 40.58 52.98 38.97
N TRP A 11 40.42 54.14 38.39
CA TRP A 11 39.14 54.65 37.90
C TRP A 11 38.77 54.11 36.52
N ILE A 12 39.76 53.81 35.68
CA ILE A 12 39.54 53.23 34.37
C ILE A 12 39.13 51.74 34.47
N VAL A 13 39.66 50.99 35.43
CA VAL A 13 39.29 49.60 35.69
C VAL A 13 37.86 49.48 36.27
N CYS A 14 37.45 50.44 37.16
CA CYS A 14 36.10 50.43 37.70
C CYS A 14 35.02 50.80 36.66
N LEU A 15 35.31 51.65 35.70
CA LEU A 15 34.39 52.00 34.61
C LEU A 15 34.28 50.89 33.57
N ALA A 16 35.36 50.13 33.33
CA ALA A 16 35.33 48.96 32.40
C ALA A 16 34.54 47.77 32.98
N VAL A 17 34.58 47.56 34.29
CA VAL A 17 33.81 46.51 34.97
C VAL A 17 32.32 46.84 35.06
N LEU A 18 31.98 48.14 35.21
CA LEU A 18 30.57 48.58 35.25
C LEU A 18 29.90 48.52 33.86
N ALA A 19 30.67 48.72 32.77
CA ALA A 19 30.18 48.59 31.39
C ALA A 19 29.96 47.11 30.95
N LEU A 20 30.70 46.17 31.58
CA LEU A 20 30.52 44.73 31.34
C LEU A 20 29.30 44.13 32.08
N LEU A 21 28.80 44.78 33.11
CA LEU A 21 27.62 44.33 33.88
C LEU A 21 26.29 44.85 33.33
N LEU A 22 26.30 45.85 32.46
CA LEU A 22 25.10 46.39 31.82
C LEU A 22 24.80 45.77 30.44
N GLY A 23 25.66 44.88 29.93
CA GLY A 23 25.51 44.21 28.64
C GLY A 23 24.77 42.84 28.68
N PHE A 24 24.48 42.31 29.88
CA PHE A 24 23.64 41.13 30.06
C PHE A 24 22.20 41.56 30.40
N GLY A 25 21.57 42.23 29.45
CA GLY A 25 20.11 42.19 29.38
C GLY A 25 19.64 40.74 29.27
N PRO A 26 18.51 40.35 29.87
CA PRO A 26 17.98 39.04 29.62
C PRO A 26 17.76 38.95 28.12
N GLN A 27 18.65 38.24 27.39
CA GLN A 27 18.30 37.72 26.11
C GLN A 27 17.05 36.88 26.37
N ALA A 28 15.90 37.42 26.01
CA ALA A 28 14.69 36.65 25.85
C ALA A 28 15.03 35.61 24.78
N GLY A 29 15.64 34.49 25.22
CA GLY A 29 15.79 33.32 24.42
C GLY A 29 14.37 33.03 23.97
N SER A 30 14.10 33.22 22.69
CA SER A 30 12.90 32.67 22.07
C SER A 30 12.93 31.18 22.42
N VAL A 31 12.16 30.79 23.42
CA VAL A 31 11.84 29.40 23.68
C VAL A 31 11.17 28.95 22.38
N LEU A 32 11.96 28.37 21.48
CA LEU A 32 11.42 27.65 20.31
C LEU A 32 10.45 26.63 20.90
N ALA A 33 9.17 26.94 20.82
CA ALA A 33 8.13 26.02 21.27
C ALA A 33 8.45 24.67 20.60
N ALA A 34 8.69 23.65 21.42
CA ALA A 34 9.04 22.34 20.96
C ALA A 34 8.01 21.95 19.86
N GLU A 35 8.49 21.66 18.66
CA GLU A 35 7.61 21.36 17.54
C GLU A 35 6.72 20.16 17.92
N LYS A 36 5.41 20.35 17.87
CA LYS A 36 4.43 19.32 18.21
C LYS A 36 4.43 18.28 17.10
N VAL A 37 5.16 17.17 17.27
CA VAL A 37 5.28 16.12 16.26
C VAL A 37 4.76 14.77 16.75
N ILE A 38 4.20 14.02 15.82
CA ILE A 38 3.80 12.61 16.00
C ILE A 38 4.64 11.79 15.02
N LYS A 39 5.51 10.95 15.55
CA LYS A 39 6.32 10.04 14.73
C LYS A 39 5.52 8.81 14.34
N ILE A 40 5.45 8.52 13.04
CA ILE A 40 4.84 7.30 12.47
C ILE A 40 5.92 6.54 11.70
N GLY A 41 6.07 5.26 12.01
CA GLY A 41 6.99 4.38 11.29
C GLY A 41 6.37 3.83 10.01
N THR A 42 7.15 3.77 8.93
CA THR A 42 6.74 3.09 7.70
C THR A 42 7.69 1.93 7.40
N ILE A 43 7.14 0.79 7.01
CA ILE A 43 7.92 -0.41 6.66
C ILE A 43 7.49 -0.85 5.28
N PHE A 44 8.34 -0.65 4.25
CA PHE A 44 8.08 -1.04 2.87
C PHE A 44 9.31 -1.69 2.25
N PRO A 45 9.16 -2.52 1.20
CA PRO A 45 10.30 -3.03 0.44
C PRO A 45 10.83 -1.91 -0.47
N LEU A 46 11.81 -1.14 -0.01
CA LEU A 46 12.38 -0.02 -0.77
C LEU A 46 13.50 -0.47 -1.71
N THR A 47 14.02 -1.67 -1.47
CA THR A 47 14.99 -2.38 -2.33
C THR A 47 14.52 -3.79 -2.63
N GLY A 48 15.14 -4.47 -3.62
CA GLY A 48 14.82 -5.84 -4.01
C GLY A 48 13.75 -5.96 -5.11
N PRO A 49 13.22 -7.17 -5.36
CA PRO A 49 12.38 -7.48 -6.54
C PRO A 49 11.06 -6.73 -6.62
N VAL A 50 10.56 -6.19 -5.52
CA VAL A 50 9.28 -5.46 -5.43
C VAL A 50 9.48 -3.99 -5.02
N ALA A 51 10.70 -3.47 -5.17
CA ALA A 51 11.08 -2.12 -4.75
C ALA A 51 10.22 -1.02 -5.38
N THR A 52 9.89 -1.13 -6.68
CA THR A 52 9.06 -0.15 -7.37
C THR A 52 7.69 0.03 -6.72
N ALA A 53 7.07 -1.06 -6.28
CA ALA A 53 5.79 -1.02 -5.57
C ALA A 53 5.96 -0.43 -4.15
N GLY A 54 6.98 -0.87 -3.40
CA GLY A 54 7.27 -0.37 -2.06
C GLY A 54 7.56 1.12 -2.02
N GLN A 55 8.36 1.62 -2.95
CA GLN A 55 8.67 3.05 -3.08
C GLN A 55 7.40 3.88 -3.38
N ARG A 56 6.49 3.38 -4.22
CA ARG A 56 5.21 4.05 -4.45
C ARG A 56 4.29 4.01 -3.22
N CYS A 57 4.26 2.90 -2.48
CA CYS A 57 3.54 2.81 -1.22
C CYS A 57 4.05 3.85 -0.20
N GLN A 58 5.37 3.98 -0.09
CA GLN A 58 5.99 5.01 0.76
C GLN A 58 5.64 6.42 0.29
N ALA A 59 5.76 6.72 -0.99
CA ALA A 59 5.38 8.01 -1.57
C ALA A 59 3.90 8.35 -1.33
N ALA A 60 3.03 7.34 -1.31
CA ALA A 60 1.61 7.52 -1.01
C ALA A 60 1.37 7.93 0.46
N VAL A 61 2.06 7.29 1.41
CA VAL A 61 2.02 7.72 2.82
C VAL A 61 2.57 9.13 2.98
N GLN A 62 3.69 9.47 2.31
CA GLN A 62 4.25 10.82 2.29
C GLN A 62 3.27 11.85 1.70
N THR A 63 2.50 11.47 0.68
CA THR A 63 1.46 12.32 0.09
C THR A 63 0.32 12.59 1.07
N ALA A 64 -0.12 11.57 1.80
CA ALA A 64 -1.13 11.74 2.84
C ALA A 64 -0.63 12.64 3.97
N VAL A 65 0.63 12.49 4.40
CA VAL A 65 1.26 13.34 5.41
C VAL A 65 1.40 14.78 4.93
N GLU A 66 1.75 15.00 3.67
CA GLU A 66 1.76 16.34 3.06
C GLU A 66 0.40 17.02 3.18
N ILE A 67 -0.69 16.29 2.85
CA ILE A 67 -2.06 16.81 2.94
C ILE A 67 -2.47 17.09 4.40
N ILE A 68 -2.04 16.26 5.35
CA ILE A 68 -2.35 16.43 6.77
C ILE A 68 -1.58 17.62 7.37
N ASN A 69 -0.30 17.73 7.04
CA ASN A 69 0.59 18.72 7.66
C ASN A 69 0.43 20.13 7.09
N ASN A 70 -0.06 20.24 5.86
CA ASN A 70 -0.21 21.50 5.14
C ASN A 70 -1.67 21.74 4.77
N LYS A 71 -2.03 23.01 4.57
CA LYS A 71 -3.40 23.40 4.23
C LYS A 71 -3.62 23.31 2.72
N HIS A 72 -4.53 22.42 2.30
CA HIS A 72 -4.94 22.19 0.91
C HIS A 72 -6.46 22.40 0.75
N PRO A 73 -6.95 23.64 0.73
CA PRO A 73 -8.39 23.92 0.70
C PRO A 73 -9.10 23.42 -0.57
N GLU A 74 -8.35 23.22 -1.65
CA GLU A 74 -8.81 22.70 -2.93
C GLU A 74 -9.01 21.18 -2.93
N ILE A 75 -8.43 20.47 -1.95
CA ILE A 75 -8.51 19.01 -1.85
C ILE A 75 -9.67 18.62 -0.93
N LYS A 76 -10.62 17.84 -1.45
CA LYS A 76 -11.80 17.42 -0.71
C LYS A 76 -11.62 16.06 -0.04
N VAL A 77 -10.54 15.92 0.72
CA VAL A 77 -10.32 14.75 1.59
C VAL A 77 -10.30 15.20 3.06
N PRO A 78 -10.62 14.31 4.01
CA PRO A 78 -10.55 14.65 5.43
C PRO A 78 -9.19 15.23 5.82
N LEU A 79 -9.19 16.20 6.72
CA LEU A 79 -8.03 16.91 7.26
C LEU A 79 -7.31 17.88 6.30
N ALA A 80 -7.60 17.89 5.00
CA ALA A 80 -6.91 18.72 4.02
C ALA A 80 -7.09 20.24 4.24
N LYS A 81 -8.17 20.67 4.89
CA LYS A 81 -8.47 22.10 5.12
C LYS A 81 -7.79 22.67 6.36
N GLN A 82 -7.19 21.83 7.19
CA GLN A 82 -6.48 22.25 8.41
C GLN A 82 -4.97 22.06 8.25
N GLN A 83 -4.19 22.57 9.18
CA GLN A 83 -2.74 22.41 9.22
C GLN A 83 -2.37 21.54 10.42
N GLY A 84 -1.93 20.31 10.14
CA GLY A 84 -1.67 19.31 11.17
C GLY A 84 -2.93 18.75 11.82
N ILE A 85 -2.77 17.97 12.87
CA ILE A 85 -3.84 17.38 13.68
C ILE A 85 -3.69 17.81 15.14
N LEU A 86 -4.67 17.56 16.00
CA LEU A 86 -4.62 17.88 17.43
C LEU A 86 -4.19 19.35 17.70
N LYS A 87 -4.74 20.31 16.94
CA LYS A 87 -4.42 21.74 17.04
C LYS A 87 -2.93 22.03 16.75
N GLY A 88 -2.40 21.50 15.64
CA GLY A 88 -1.11 21.85 15.08
C GLY A 88 0.02 20.84 15.27
N TYR A 89 -0.27 19.63 15.73
CA TYR A 89 0.72 18.54 15.64
C TYR A 89 0.95 18.15 14.19
N LYS A 90 2.22 18.07 13.81
CA LYS A 90 2.64 17.54 12.49
C LYS A 90 2.99 16.06 12.59
N ILE A 91 2.73 15.32 11.53
CA ILE A 91 3.17 13.94 11.41
C ILE A 91 4.55 13.93 10.78
N VAL A 92 5.48 13.20 11.39
CA VAL A 92 6.82 12.94 10.89
C VAL A 92 6.98 11.45 10.65
N LEU A 93 7.43 11.09 9.44
CA LEU A 93 7.64 9.69 9.06
C LEU A 93 9.07 9.24 9.37
N VAL A 94 9.20 8.07 9.95
CA VAL A 94 10.46 7.35 10.11
C VAL A 94 10.41 6.11 9.23
N HIS A 95 11.28 6.05 8.22
CA HIS A 95 11.24 5.02 7.20
C HIS A 95 12.12 3.81 7.52
N ALA A 96 11.66 2.63 7.10
CA ALA A 96 12.40 1.39 7.15
C ALA A 96 12.23 0.60 5.84
N ASP A 97 13.33 -0.01 5.39
CA ASP A 97 13.35 -0.90 4.23
C ASP A 97 13.27 -2.35 4.68
N SER A 98 12.17 -3.00 4.38
CA SER A 98 11.99 -4.43 4.66
C SER A 98 12.70 -5.34 3.66
N GLN A 99 13.15 -4.83 2.52
CA GLN A 99 13.69 -5.62 1.40
C GLN A 99 12.74 -6.73 0.91
N GLY A 100 11.46 -6.67 1.30
CA GLY A 100 10.49 -7.75 1.10
C GLY A 100 10.75 -9.00 1.94
N LYS A 101 11.65 -8.95 2.93
CA LYS A 101 12.07 -10.06 3.78
C LYS A 101 11.38 -10.02 5.16
N PRO A 102 10.73 -11.12 5.59
CA PRO A 102 9.99 -11.17 6.85
C PRO A 102 10.83 -10.82 8.08
N ASP A 103 12.06 -11.38 8.17
CA ASP A 103 12.93 -11.17 9.33
C ASP A 103 13.45 -9.73 9.40
N VAL A 104 13.77 -9.12 8.24
CA VAL A 104 14.17 -7.72 8.16
C VAL A 104 13.00 -6.83 8.60
N GLY A 105 11.81 -7.08 8.06
CA GLY A 105 10.62 -6.30 8.45
C GLY A 105 10.25 -6.41 9.92
N LYS A 106 10.46 -7.60 10.53
CA LYS A 106 10.29 -7.78 11.97
C LYS A 106 11.32 -6.96 12.77
N ALA A 107 12.60 -7.04 12.40
CA ALA A 107 13.67 -6.29 13.08
C ALA A 107 13.45 -4.78 12.95
N GLU A 108 13.03 -4.30 11.79
CA GLU A 108 12.70 -2.90 11.55
C GLU A 108 11.48 -2.43 12.37
N ALA A 109 10.47 -3.29 12.53
CA ALA A 109 9.34 -2.96 13.42
C ALA A 109 9.81 -2.79 14.88
N GLU A 110 10.70 -3.67 15.36
CA GLU A 110 11.30 -3.57 16.69
C GLU A 110 12.15 -2.30 16.83
N ARG A 111 12.98 -1.97 15.85
CA ARG A 111 13.80 -0.74 15.84
C ARG A 111 12.94 0.51 15.87
N LEU A 112 11.97 0.62 14.99
CA LEU A 112 11.08 1.77 14.90
C LEU A 112 10.31 2.02 16.19
N LEU A 113 9.79 0.97 16.81
CA LEU A 113 8.99 1.09 18.02
C LEU A 113 9.82 1.32 19.28
N ASN A 114 10.99 0.66 19.43
CA ASN A 114 11.80 0.72 20.64
C ASN A 114 12.85 1.84 20.62
N GLN A 115 13.49 2.08 19.46
CA GLN A 115 14.63 3.01 19.37
C GLN A 115 14.19 4.38 18.85
N GLU A 116 13.36 4.40 17.79
CA GLU A 116 12.88 5.65 17.19
C GLU A 116 11.67 6.24 17.92
N GLY A 117 10.98 5.43 18.73
CA GLY A 117 9.84 5.85 19.52
C GLY A 117 8.63 6.23 18.67
N VAL A 118 8.41 5.58 17.51
CA VAL A 118 7.24 5.85 16.68
C VAL A 118 5.96 5.42 17.40
N TRP A 119 4.89 6.18 17.20
CA TRP A 119 3.62 5.94 17.86
C TRP A 119 2.82 4.80 17.23
N ALA A 120 2.89 4.64 15.90
CA ALA A 120 2.24 3.59 15.14
C ALA A 120 3.09 3.19 13.93
N LEU A 121 2.76 2.07 13.29
CA LEU A 121 3.38 1.58 12.08
C LEU A 121 2.39 1.57 10.91
N ILE A 122 2.88 1.83 9.70
CA ILE A 122 2.16 1.69 8.43
C ILE A 122 2.98 0.81 7.48
N GLY A 123 2.33 -0.12 6.81
CA GLY A 123 2.96 -1.02 5.84
C GLY A 123 2.26 -2.39 5.77
N SER A 124 2.88 -3.39 5.18
CA SER A 124 4.24 -3.36 4.60
C SER A 124 4.26 -3.77 3.11
N TYR A 125 3.16 -3.81 2.43
CA TYR A 125 2.99 -4.34 1.07
C TYR A 125 3.01 -5.89 1.04
N ASN A 126 4.13 -6.53 1.41
CA ASN A 126 4.23 -7.98 1.44
C ASN A 126 3.50 -8.57 2.67
N SER A 127 2.55 -9.48 2.46
CA SER A 127 1.85 -10.18 3.57
C SER A 127 2.83 -10.95 4.48
N SER A 128 3.89 -11.51 3.90
CA SER A 128 4.96 -12.21 4.61
C SER A 128 5.73 -11.30 5.58
N VAL A 129 5.84 -10.01 5.28
CA VAL A 129 6.46 -8.99 6.15
C VAL A 129 5.44 -8.44 7.15
N SER A 130 4.20 -8.14 6.71
CA SER A 130 3.13 -7.65 7.59
C SER A 130 2.84 -8.61 8.74
N LYS A 131 2.94 -9.91 8.51
CA LYS A 131 2.64 -10.94 9.50
C LYS A 131 3.54 -10.81 10.75
N PRO A 132 4.88 -10.94 10.67
CA PRO A 132 5.74 -10.79 11.84
C PRO A 132 5.83 -9.35 12.35
N ALA A 133 5.86 -8.33 11.50
CA ALA A 133 5.95 -6.93 11.92
C ALA A 133 4.73 -6.51 12.76
N SER A 134 3.53 -6.95 12.37
CA SER A 134 2.31 -6.67 13.14
C SER A 134 2.25 -7.42 14.47
N PHE A 135 2.88 -8.60 14.61
CA PHE A 135 3.04 -9.26 15.91
C PHE A 135 3.90 -8.44 16.87
N VAL A 136 4.95 -7.79 16.37
CA VAL A 136 5.74 -6.87 17.18
C VAL A 136 4.87 -5.71 17.68
N ALA A 137 4.11 -5.08 16.78
CA ALA A 137 3.20 -3.97 17.13
C ALA A 137 2.14 -4.41 18.15
N GLU A 138 1.51 -5.59 17.93
CA GLU A 138 0.50 -6.14 18.84
C GLU A 138 1.03 -6.35 20.27
N ARG A 139 2.22 -6.97 20.38
CA ARG A 139 2.89 -7.20 21.67
C ARG A 139 3.21 -5.91 22.41
N MET A 140 3.53 -4.86 21.66
CA MET A 140 3.85 -3.54 22.20
C MET A 140 2.62 -2.63 22.35
N LYS A 141 1.42 -3.13 22.07
CA LYS A 141 0.16 -2.36 22.09
C LYS A 141 0.23 -1.11 21.19
N LYS A 142 0.82 -1.25 20.00
CA LYS A 142 0.96 -0.21 18.99
C LYS A 142 0.13 -0.52 17.76
N ILE A 143 -0.49 0.47 17.17
CA ILE A 143 -1.32 0.30 15.97
C ILE A 143 -0.42 -0.04 14.78
N PHE A 144 -0.82 -1.05 14.01
CA PHE A 144 -0.29 -1.38 12.70
C PHE A 144 -1.38 -1.19 11.65
N MET A 145 -1.23 -0.15 10.81
CA MET A 145 -2.13 0.09 9.68
C MET A 145 -1.55 -0.55 8.43
N CYS A 146 -2.30 -1.48 7.85
CA CYS A 146 -1.90 -2.21 6.66
C CYS A 146 -2.74 -1.75 5.48
N GLY A 147 -2.14 -1.04 4.51
CA GLY A 147 -2.86 -0.56 3.34
C GLY A 147 -3.15 -1.68 2.35
N SER A 148 -2.16 -2.44 1.95
CA SER A 148 -2.17 -3.24 0.72
C SER A 148 -1.99 -4.75 0.87
N SER A 149 -1.42 -5.28 1.97
CA SER A 149 -1.26 -6.74 2.14
C SER A 149 -2.62 -7.47 2.15
N SER A 150 -2.84 -8.44 1.26
CA SER A 150 -4.16 -9.02 0.99
C SER A 150 -4.45 -10.37 1.65
N SER A 151 -3.43 -11.10 2.19
CA SER A 151 -3.67 -12.40 2.84
C SER A 151 -4.77 -12.31 3.90
N ALA A 152 -5.89 -13.02 3.70
CA ALA A 152 -7.02 -13.00 4.62
C ALA A 152 -6.61 -13.48 6.02
N ALA A 153 -5.63 -14.37 6.12
CA ALA A 153 -5.10 -14.86 7.38
C ALA A 153 -4.59 -13.73 8.29
N LEU A 154 -4.18 -12.58 7.76
CA LEU A 154 -3.69 -11.45 8.57
C LEU A 154 -4.77 -10.90 9.52
N THR A 155 -6.03 -10.91 9.14
CA THR A 155 -7.16 -10.42 9.96
C THR A 155 -7.89 -11.53 10.73
N GLN A 156 -7.49 -12.80 10.56
CA GLN A 156 -8.04 -13.95 11.25
C GLN A 156 -7.30 -14.29 12.57
N ARG A 157 -6.25 -13.53 12.91
CA ARG A 157 -5.38 -13.76 14.09
C ARG A 157 -5.95 -13.18 15.40
N ASN A 158 -7.15 -12.59 15.39
CA ASN A 158 -7.77 -11.92 16.54
C ASN A 158 -6.90 -10.78 17.15
N MET A 159 -6.08 -10.12 16.34
CA MET A 159 -5.27 -9.00 16.78
C MET A 159 -6.14 -7.77 17.07
N LYS A 160 -5.78 -7.03 18.10
CA LYS A 160 -6.49 -5.83 18.54
C LYS A 160 -6.00 -4.57 17.85
N TYR A 161 -4.70 -4.51 17.55
CA TYR A 161 -4.02 -3.30 17.06
C TYR A 161 -3.69 -3.37 15.57
N PHE A 162 -4.11 -4.42 14.87
CA PHE A 162 -3.93 -4.57 13.44
C PHE A 162 -5.18 -4.12 12.67
N PHE A 163 -5.00 -3.27 11.63
CA PHE A 163 -6.09 -2.78 10.80
C PHE A 163 -5.68 -2.84 9.32
N ARG A 164 -6.52 -3.42 8.47
CA ARG A 164 -6.25 -3.55 7.03
C ARG A 164 -7.30 -2.84 6.19
N LEU A 165 -6.81 -2.07 5.18
CA LEU A 165 -7.65 -1.27 4.29
C LEU A 165 -8.08 -2.03 3.04
N ALA A 166 -7.16 -2.80 2.43
CA ALA A 166 -7.39 -3.53 1.18
C ALA A 166 -8.45 -4.64 1.29
N PRO A 167 -9.06 -5.04 0.17
CA PRO A 167 -9.76 -6.31 0.06
C PRO A 167 -8.85 -7.48 0.43
N THR A 168 -9.43 -8.64 0.66
CA THR A 168 -8.67 -9.87 0.87
C THR A 168 -8.54 -10.66 -0.44
N ASP A 169 -7.48 -11.45 -0.55
CA ASP A 169 -7.34 -12.46 -1.61
C ASP A 169 -8.53 -13.44 -1.65
N ALA A 170 -9.16 -13.75 -0.50
CA ALA A 170 -10.39 -14.51 -0.45
C ALA A 170 -11.54 -13.80 -1.19
N THR A 171 -11.71 -12.50 -0.99
CA THR A 171 -12.73 -11.70 -1.69
C THR A 171 -12.42 -11.64 -3.20
N GLU A 172 -11.18 -11.39 -3.55
CA GLU A 172 -10.74 -11.33 -4.96
C GLU A 172 -10.91 -12.68 -5.67
N SER A 173 -10.64 -13.80 -4.99
CA SER A 173 -10.87 -15.15 -5.53
C SER A 173 -12.32 -15.38 -5.92
N VAL A 174 -13.26 -14.91 -5.09
CA VAL A 174 -14.70 -14.98 -5.39
C VAL A 174 -15.02 -14.13 -6.63
N ASP A 175 -14.51 -12.90 -6.68
CA ASP A 175 -14.72 -12.01 -7.85
C ASP A 175 -14.18 -12.63 -9.13
N PHE A 176 -13.01 -13.30 -9.11
CA PHE A 176 -12.44 -13.97 -10.27
C PHE A 176 -13.30 -15.13 -10.76
N VAL A 177 -13.82 -15.92 -9.83
CA VAL A 177 -14.76 -17.01 -10.17
C VAL A 177 -16.05 -16.47 -10.78
N GLU A 178 -16.57 -15.37 -10.25
CA GLU A 178 -17.76 -14.72 -10.81
C GLU A 178 -17.50 -14.15 -12.22
N VAL A 179 -16.29 -13.64 -12.50
CA VAL A 179 -15.88 -13.26 -13.86
C VAL A 179 -15.89 -14.45 -14.81
N LEU A 180 -15.40 -15.62 -14.39
CA LEU A 180 -15.43 -16.84 -15.22
C LEU A 180 -16.86 -17.31 -15.49
N LYS A 181 -17.74 -17.30 -14.47
CA LYS A 181 -19.17 -17.61 -14.64
C LYS A 181 -19.84 -16.64 -15.60
N TRP A 182 -19.55 -15.35 -15.42
CA TRP A 182 -20.07 -14.30 -16.31
C TRP A 182 -19.57 -14.49 -17.76
N ALA A 183 -18.28 -14.77 -17.96
CA ALA A 183 -17.71 -15.06 -19.28
C ALA A 183 -18.36 -16.30 -19.90
N ASN A 184 -18.58 -17.36 -19.13
CA ASN A 184 -19.28 -18.56 -19.60
C ASN A 184 -20.70 -18.24 -20.07
N LYS A 185 -21.44 -17.42 -19.30
CA LYS A 185 -22.81 -17.05 -19.64
C LYS A 185 -22.91 -16.11 -20.85
N LYS A 186 -22.11 -15.06 -20.88
CA LYS A 186 -22.21 -13.98 -21.88
C LYS A 186 -21.48 -14.29 -23.18
N ASN A 187 -20.32 -14.92 -23.09
CA ASN A 187 -19.43 -15.18 -24.23
C ASN A 187 -19.44 -16.64 -24.67
N LYS A 188 -20.25 -17.50 -24.04
CA LYS A 188 -20.25 -18.96 -24.24
C LYS A 188 -18.81 -19.52 -24.09
N ALA A 189 -18.10 -19.02 -23.11
CA ALA A 189 -16.65 -19.24 -22.95
C ALA A 189 -16.32 -20.73 -22.68
N ASN A 190 -17.24 -21.50 -22.07
CA ASN A 190 -17.06 -22.90 -21.71
C ASN A 190 -15.74 -23.18 -20.96
N ILE A 191 -15.40 -22.30 -20.02
CA ILE A 191 -14.27 -22.48 -19.11
C ILE A 191 -14.68 -23.49 -18.05
N ARG A 192 -13.87 -24.52 -17.79
CA ARG A 192 -14.13 -25.60 -16.83
C ARG A 192 -12.94 -25.89 -15.94
N THR A 193 -11.72 -25.68 -16.45
CA THR A 193 -10.48 -26.05 -15.80
C THR A 193 -9.62 -24.84 -15.48
N LEU A 194 -8.99 -24.86 -14.32
CA LEU A 194 -8.10 -23.79 -13.84
C LEU A 194 -6.71 -24.33 -13.53
N GLY A 195 -5.69 -23.53 -13.84
CA GLY A 195 -4.36 -23.62 -13.27
C GLY A 195 -4.16 -22.50 -12.26
N VAL A 196 -3.36 -22.74 -11.25
CA VAL A 196 -2.96 -21.71 -10.27
C VAL A 196 -1.44 -21.63 -10.24
N ILE A 197 -0.87 -20.43 -10.37
CA ILE A 197 0.56 -20.16 -10.19
C ILE A 197 0.74 -19.10 -9.13
N TYR A 198 1.69 -19.30 -8.21
CA TYR A 198 1.85 -18.40 -7.10
C TYR A 198 3.25 -18.43 -6.49
N GLU A 199 3.70 -17.28 -5.99
CA GLU A 199 4.91 -17.23 -5.20
C GLU A 199 4.75 -17.99 -3.87
N ASN A 200 5.79 -18.73 -3.48
CA ASN A 200 5.80 -19.52 -2.25
C ASN A 200 6.01 -18.63 -1.00
N SER A 201 5.14 -17.64 -0.81
CA SER A 201 5.12 -16.69 0.31
C SER A 201 3.80 -16.80 1.08
N GLU A 202 3.65 -16.02 2.16
CA GLU A 202 2.37 -15.90 2.89
C GLU A 202 1.23 -15.42 1.97
N PHE A 203 1.51 -14.45 1.09
CA PHE A 203 0.52 -13.97 0.12
C PHE A 203 0.16 -15.05 -0.89
N GLY A 204 1.16 -15.56 -1.62
CA GLY A 204 0.88 -16.46 -2.73
C GLY A 204 0.23 -17.77 -2.31
N LYS A 205 0.68 -18.38 -1.20
CA LYS A 205 0.06 -19.59 -0.63
C LYS A 205 -1.40 -19.38 -0.28
N HIS A 206 -1.67 -18.29 0.44
CA HIS A 206 -3.04 -18.01 0.89
C HIS A 206 -3.95 -17.68 -0.29
N ALA A 207 -3.49 -16.86 -1.24
CA ALA A 207 -4.23 -16.56 -2.46
C ALA A 207 -4.54 -17.84 -3.27
N ALA A 208 -3.58 -18.76 -3.39
CA ALA A 208 -3.79 -20.04 -4.08
C ALA A 208 -4.80 -20.94 -3.33
N GLU A 209 -4.76 -20.99 -1.99
CA GLU A 209 -5.74 -21.72 -1.20
C GLU A 209 -7.16 -21.17 -1.39
N GLU A 210 -7.31 -19.85 -1.32
CA GLU A 210 -8.61 -19.19 -1.52
C GLU A 210 -9.09 -19.31 -2.98
N ALA A 211 -8.19 -19.23 -3.96
CA ALA A 211 -8.50 -19.50 -5.36
C ALA A 211 -9.07 -20.91 -5.56
N LYS A 212 -8.44 -21.93 -4.96
CA LYS A 212 -8.90 -23.33 -5.03
C LYS A 212 -10.26 -23.52 -4.38
N LYS A 213 -10.49 -22.91 -3.20
CA LYS A 213 -11.79 -22.93 -2.50
C LYS A 213 -12.89 -22.26 -3.33
N ALA A 214 -12.63 -21.05 -3.83
CA ALA A 214 -13.59 -20.31 -4.65
C ALA A 214 -13.89 -21.05 -5.98
N ALA A 215 -12.87 -21.62 -6.63
CA ALA A 215 -13.02 -22.41 -7.85
C ALA A 215 -13.93 -23.62 -7.61
N ALA A 216 -13.70 -24.39 -6.56
CA ALA A 216 -14.52 -25.56 -6.21
C ALA A 216 -15.97 -25.15 -5.93
N ALA A 217 -16.18 -24.08 -5.14
CA ALA A 217 -17.52 -23.54 -4.86
C ALA A 217 -18.21 -23.00 -6.12
N GLY A 218 -17.42 -22.53 -7.10
CA GLY A 218 -17.90 -22.05 -8.40
C GLY A 218 -18.19 -23.14 -9.44
N GLY A 219 -17.84 -24.39 -9.16
CA GLY A 219 -18.00 -25.53 -10.09
C GLY A 219 -16.86 -25.66 -11.10
N PHE A 220 -15.69 -25.06 -10.83
CA PHE A 220 -14.49 -25.19 -11.65
C PHE A 220 -13.52 -26.20 -11.07
N LYS A 221 -12.82 -26.93 -11.93
CA LYS A 221 -11.82 -27.91 -11.52
C LYS A 221 -10.42 -27.31 -11.61
N VAL A 222 -9.71 -27.20 -10.48
CA VAL A 222 -8.27 -26.89 -10.49
C VAL A 222 -7.51 -28.15 -10.87
N ILE A 223 -6.77 -28.11 -11.99
CA ILE A 223 -6.05 -29.26 -12.56
C ILE A 223 -4.54 -29.15 -12.42
N THR A 224 -4.03 -27.99 -12.01
CA THR A 224 -2.61 -27.79 -11.76
C THR A 224 -2.40 -26.68 -10.73
N ASP A 225 -1.39 -26.84 -9.88
CA ASP A 225 -1.06 -26.01 -8.73
C ASP A 225 0.46 -25.83 -8.73
N VAL A 226 0.95 -24.62 -9.01
CA VAL A 226 2.36 -24.38 -9.38
C VAL A 226 2.96 -23.28 -8.49
N PRO A 227 3.60 -23.66 -7.36
CA PRO A 227 4.36 -22.72 -6.57
C PRO A 227 5.71 -22.40 -7.20
N PHE A 228 6.23 -21.19 -6.99
CA PHE A 228 7.59 -20.79 -7.30
C PHE A 228 8.24 -19.97 -6.18
N THR A 229 9.56 -19.89 -6.16
CA THR A 229 10.28 -19.07 -5.17
C THR A 229 10.26 -17.59 -5.58
N PRO A 230 9.85 -16.66 -4.70
CA PRO A 230 9.87 -15.23 -4.98
C PRO A 230 11.27 -14.74 -5.38
N GLY A 231 11.35 -13.82 -6.35
CA GLY A 231 12.61 -13.33 -6.91
C GLY A 231 13.25 -14.35 -7.86
N ALA A 232 12.43 -15.14 -8.53
CA ALA A 232 12.88 -16.14 -9.51
C ALA A 232 13.68 -15.49 -10.64
N THR A 233 14.71 -16.19 -11.08
CA THR A 233 15.47 -15.82 -12.30
C THR A 233 14.99 -16.57 -13.54
N ASN A 234 14.18 -17.62 -13.34
CA ASN A 234 13.66 -18.48 -14.38
C ASN A 234 12.34 -19.10 -13.92
N LEU A 235 11.33 -19.15 -14.80
CA LEU A 235 10.03 -19.78 -14.57
C LEU A 235 9.66 -20.79 -15.68
N ASN A 236 10.66 -21.34 -16.40
CA ASN A 236 10.41 -22.24 -17.51
C ASN A 236 9.72 -23.53 -17.06
N SER A 237 10.15 -24.14 -15.94
CA SER A 237 9.54 -25.37 -15.43
C SER A 237 8.09 -25.16 -15.01
N GLU A 238 7.80 -24.05 -14.38
CA GLU A 238 6.47 -23.66 -13.93
C GLU A 238 5.52 -23.44 -15.12
N VAL A 239 5.97 -22.68 -16.11
CA VAL A 239 5.20 -22.42 -17.33
C VAL A 239 5.01 -23.71 -18.15
N GLN A 240 6.01 -24.58 -18.27
CA GLN A 240 5.86 -25.88 -18.94
C GLN A 240 4.87 -26.80 -18.21
N THR A 241 4.85 -26.77 -16.87
CA THR A 241 3.85 -27.50 -16.07
C THR A 241 2.45 -27.01 -16.36
N LEU A 242 2.22 -25.69 -16.39
CA LEU A 242 0.94 -25.10 -16.79
C LEU A 242 0.57 -25.47 -18.22
N LYS A 243 1.53 -25.36 -19.16
CA LYS A 243 1.31 -25.67 -20.58
C LYS A 243 0.92 -27.13 -20.78
N LYS A 244 1.60 -28.06 -20.10
CA LYS A 244 1.29 -29.50 -20.18
C LYS A 244 -0.11 -29.81 -19.61
N ALA A 245 -0.50 -29.16 -18.52
CA ALA A 245 -1.83 -29.32 -17.95
C ALA A 245 -2.93 -28.70 -18.82
N ASN A 246 -2.60 -27.68 -19.60
CA ASN A 246 -3.48 -26.97 -20.54
C ASN A 246 -4.83 -26.51 -19.92
N PRO A 247 -4.83 -25.74 -18.84
CA PRO A 247 -6.07 -25.25 -18.24
C PRO A 247 -6.76 -24.22 -19.13
N ASP A 248 -8.10 -24.13 -19.07
CA ASP A 248 -8.88 -23.10 -19.77
C ASP A 248 -8.54 -21.69 -19.28
N ALA A 249 -8.28 -21.54 -17.97
CA ALA A 249 -7.90 -20.28 -17.35
C ALA A 249 -6.77 -20.47 -16.33
N VAL A 250 -6.01 -19.41 -16.06
CA VAL A 250 -4.96 -19.40 -15.03
C VAL A 250 -5.19 -18.25 -14.07
N PHE A 251 -5.15 -18.55 -12.78
CA PHE A 251 -5.07 -17.55 -11.72
C PHE A 251 -3.63 -17.42 -11.26
N GLY A 252 -3.12 -16.18 -11.23
CA GLY A 252 -1.76 -15.85 -10.82
C GLY A 252 -1.73 -15.03 -9.53
N ALA A 253 -0.94 -15.48 -8.55
CA ALA A 253 -0.56 -14.68 -7.39
C ALA A 253 0.94 -14.37 -7.49
N VAL A 254 1.28 -13.44 -8.40
CA VAL A 254 2.64 -13.13 -8.83
C VAL A 254 2.91 -11.64 -8.68
N LEU A 255 3.96 -11.29 -7.92
CA LEU A 255 4.31 -9.91 -7.59
C LEU A 255 5.45 -9.36 -8.46
N GLY A 256 5.53 -8.05 -8.58
CA GLY A 256 6.70 -7.30 -9.01
C GLY A 256 7.37 -7.83 -10.28
N ALA A 257 8.69 -7.98 -10.23
CA ALA A 257 9.50 -8.43 -11.36
C ALA A 257 9.17 -9.86 -11.81
N ASP A 258 8.73 -10.72 -10.90
CA ASP A 258 8.35 -12.10 -11.21
C ASP A 258 7.13 -12.15 -12.17
N TYR A 259 6.23 -11.15 -12.09
CA TYR A 259 5.12 -11.03 -13.04
C TYR A 259 5.63 -10.77 -14.46
N SER A 260 6.60 -9.87 -14.63
CA SER A 260 7.23 -9.64 -15.93
C SER A 260 7.89 -10.90 -16.48
N LEU A 261 8.62 -11.60 -15.61
CA LEU A 261 9.30 -12.84 -15.97
C LEU A 261 8.28 -13.91 -16.39
N TRP A 262 7.19 -14.07 -15.65
CA TRP A 262 6.13 -15.01 -15.96
C TRP A 262 5.49 -14.73 -17.33
N VAL A 263 5.09 -13.49 -17.61
CA VAL A 263 4.49 -13.10 -18.90
C VAL A 263 5.44 -13.38 -20.07
N ARG A 264 6.73 -12.99 -19.93
CA ARG A 264 7.76 -13.24 -20.96
C ARG A 264 8.00 -14.73 -21.18
N THR A 265 8.05 -15.51 -20.09
CA THR A 265 8.23 -16.98 -20.18
C THR A 265 7.03 -17.65 -20.85
N MET A 266 5.79 -17.19 -20.57
CA MET A 266 4.60 -17.67 -21.28
C MET A 266 4.69 -17.40 -22.77
N LYS A 267 5.13 -16.20 -23.17
CA LYS A 267 5.33 -15.83 -24.58
C LYS A 267 6.39 -16.71 -25.25
N GLN A 268 7.56 -16.87 -24.63
CA GLN A 268 8.66 -17.72 -25.12
C GLN A 268 8.21 -19.18 -25.28
N ALA A 269 7.43 -19.68 -24.35
CA ALA A 269 6.87 -21.03 -24.41
C ALA A 269 5.69 -21.16 -25.41
N ASN A 270 5.26 -20.08 -26.04
CA ASN A 270 4.02 -20.02 -26.81
C ASN A 270 2.84 -20.67 -26.04
N PHE A 271 2.70 -20.31 -24.76
CA PHE A 271 1.61 -20.74 -23.90
C PHE A 271 0.66 -19.58 -23.66
N LEU A 272 -0.61 -19.80 -23.94
CA LEU A 272 -1.65 -18.80 -23.78
C LEU A 272 -2.98 -19.46 -23.39
N PRO A 273 -3.34 -19.46 -22.09
CA PRO A 273 -4.68 -19.83 -21.66
C PRO A 273 -5.72 -18.88 -22.24
N ARG A 274 -6.97 -19.28 -22.26
CA ARG A 274 -8.07 -18.47 -22.80
C ARG A 274 -8.32 -17.22 -21.94
N ILE A 275 -8.09 -17.32 -20.63
CA ILE A 275 -8.12 -16.22 -19.65
C ILE A 275 -6.94 -16.38 -18.68
N VAL A 276 -6.28 -15.29 -18.35
CA VAL A 276 -5.36 -15.19 -17.22
C VAL A 276 -5.82 -14.05 -16.33
N ILE A 277 -5.99 -14.32 -15.03
CA ILE A 277 -6.36 -13.32 -14.03
C ILE A 277 -5.28 -13.31 -12.93
N ASN A 278 -4.65 -12.18 -12.69
CA ASN A 278 -3.68 -12.02 -11.61
C ASN A 278 -4.27 -11.24 -10.43
N TYR A 279 -3.94 -11.66 -9.23
CA TYR A 279 -4.20 -10.85 -8.03
C TYR A 279 -3.44 -9.52 -8.14
N CYS A 280 -3.95 -8.50 -7.54
CA CYS A 280 -3.68 -7.12 -7.84
C CYS A 280 -2.21 -6.72 -8.16
N SER A 281 -1.21 -7.20 -7.45
CA SER A 281 0.10 -6.57 -7.34
C SER A 281 0.95 -6.45 -8.62
N GLY A 282 1.32 -7.57 -9.28
CA GLY A 282 2.19 -7.51 -10.46
C GLY A 282 1.49 -6.91 -11.67
N TYR A 283 0.23 -7.30 -11.85
CA TYR A 283 -0.64 -6.83 -12.92
C TYR A 283 -0.90 -5.30 -12.86
N GLN A 284 -1.08 -4.74 -11.66
CA GLN A 284 -1.41 -3.33 -11.48
C GLN A 284 -0.19 -2.40 -11.50
N ASP A 285 1.02 -2.91 -11.49
CA ASP A 285 2.22 -2.08 -11.47
C ASP A 285 2.37 -1.35 -12.82
N PRO A 286 2.17 -0.02 -12.87
CA PRO A 286 2.21 0.72 -14.12
C PRO A 286 3.61 0.75 -14.76
N VAL A 287 4.66 0.57 -13.95
CA VAL A 287 6.03 0.47 -14.46
C VAL A 287 6.23 -0.86 -15.17
N ILE A 288 5.79 -1.94 -14.53
CA ILE A 288 5.89 -3.31 -15.08
C ILE A 288 5.06 -3.46 -16.35
N THR A 289 3.80 -3.01 -16.33
CA THR A 289 2.94 -3.10 -17.53
C THR A 289 3.46 -2.26 -18.68
N LYS A 290 4.05 -1.08 -18.41
CA LYS A 290 4.72 -0.28 -19.42
C LYS A 290 5.95 -0.99 -20.02
N GLN A 291 6.74 -1.69 -19.21
CA GLN A 291 7.90 -2.46 -19.65
C GLN A 291 7.53 -3.69 -20.49
N LEU A 292 6.37 -4.30 -20.22
CA LEU A 292 5.85 -5.42 -20.98
C LEU A 292 5.24 -4.98 -22.32
N GLY A 293 4.79 -3.72 -22.41
CA GLY A 293 4.14 -3.19 -23.61
C GLY A 293 2.92 -4.03 -24.01
N ASP A 294 2.82 -4.33 -25.29
CA ASP A 294 1.67 -5.08 -25.83
C ASP A 294 1.56 -6.51 -25.29
N ASP A 295 2.65 -7.11 -24.80
CA ASP A 295 2.62 -8.45 -24.21
C ASP A 295 1.73 -8.53 -22.96
N ALA A 296 1.54 -7.40 -22.25
CA ALA A 296 0.64 -7.31 -21.10
C ALA A 296 -0.86 -7.21 -21.48
N ASN A 297 -1.19 -6.92 -22.75
CA ASN A 297 -2.58 -6.77 -23.17
C ASN A 297 -3.38 -8.07 -22.98
N TYR A 298 -4.65 -7.89 -22.64
CA TYR A 298 -5.69 -8.89 -22.43
C TYR A 298 -5.57 -9.74 -21.17
N PHE A 299 -4.51 -9.58 -20.37
CA PHE A 299 -4.50 -10.09 -19.00
C PHE A 299 -5.55 -9.35 -18.16
N LEU A 300 -6.13 -10.06 -17.21
CA LEU A 300 -7.07 -9.50 -16.25
C LEU A 300 -6.42 -9.44 -14.85
N GLY A 301 -7.02 -8.63 -14.00
CA GLY A 301 -6.66 -8.57 -12.57
C GLY A 301 -7.63 -7.70 -11.79
N SER A 302 -7.63 -7.86 -10.48
CA SER A 302 -8.39 -6.99 -9.58
C SER A 302 -7.67 -5.67 -9.37
N SER A 303 -8.40 -4.59 -9.14
CA SER A 303 -7.85 -3.27 -8.78
C SER A 303 -8.78 -2.49 -7.86
N GLY A 304 -8.20 -1.93 -6.81
CA GLY A 304 -8.88 -0.92 -5.98
C GLY A 304 -8.85 0.48 -6.61
N TYR A 305 -7.91 0.72 -7.51
CA TYR A 305 -7.74 1.97 -8.25
C TYR A 305 -6.88 1.79 -9.50
N SER A 306 -7.23 2.53 -10.54
CA SER A 306 -6.37 2.88 -11.67
C SER A 306 -6.77 4.27 -12.19
N PRO A 307 -5.92 4.96 -12.99
CA PRO A 307 -6.26 6.27 -13.54
C PRO A 307 -7.59 6.31 -14.31
N GLN A 308 -8.01 5.18 -14.88
CA GLN A 308 -9.29 5.03 -15.59
C GLN A 308 -10.51 5.02 -14.64
N PHE A 309 -10.30 4.99 -13.32
CA PHE A 309 -11.37 5.06 -12.31
C PHE A 309 -11.70 6.49 -11.89
N ALA A 310 -11.10 7.51 -12.52
CA ALA A 310 -11.25 8.91 -12.14
C ALA A 310 -12.73 9.34 -12.01
N SER A 311 -13.62 8.84 -12.87
CA SER A 311 -15.08 9.13 -12.78
C SER A 311 -15.75 8.52 -11.53
N LEU A 312 -15.19 7.45 -10.96
CA LEU A 312 -15.67 6.80 -9.74
C LEU A 312 -15.06 7.40 -8.47
N MET A 313 -13.93 8.08 -8.60
CA MET A 313 -13.11 8.60 -7.49
C MET A 313 -12.56 10.00 -7.85
N PRO A 314 -13.43 11.00 -8.04
CA PRO A 314 -13.02 12.30 -8.58
C PRO A 314 -12.00 13.04 -7.70
N GLU A 315 -12.00 12.79 -6.39
CA GLU A 315 -11.10 13.45 -5.45
C GLU A 315 -9.64 12.97 -5.58
N VAL A 316 -9.41 11.83 -6.20
CA VAL A 316 -8.05 11.28 -6.40
C VAL A 316 -7.23 12.19 -7.32
N ALA A 317 -7.84 12.83 -8.31
CA ALA A 317 -7.12 13.64 -9.29
C ALA A 317 -6.31 14.79 -8.65
N ALA A 318 -6.84 15.44 -7.62
CA ALA A 318 -6.14 16.50 -6.89
C ALA A 318 -4.97 15.95 -6.05
N VAL A 319 -5.20 14.83 -5.35
CA VAL A 319 -4.18 14.15 -4.51
C VAL A 319 -3.07 13.55 -5.37
N GLU A 320 -3.43 13.01 -6.54
CA GLU A 320 -2.47 12.41 -7.47
C GLU A 320 -1.46 13.42 -8.03
N LYS A 321 -1.82 14.70 -8.12
CA LYS A 321 -0.86 15.75 -8.49
C LYS A 321 0.31 15.79 -7.51
N ILE A 322 0.03 15.77 -6.19
CA ILE A 322 1.06 15.73 -5.15
C ILE A 322 1.85 14.42 -5.22
N PHE A 323 1.15 13.29 -5.38
CA PHE A 323 1.79 11.97 -5.46
C PHE A 323 2.79 11.89 -6.62
N LYS A 324 2.42 12.39 -7.80
CA LYS A 324 3.27 12.40 -9.00
C LYS A 324 4.56 13.19 -8.83
N THR A 325 4.60 14.22 -7.97
CA THR A 325 5.86 14.92 -7.67
C THR A 325 6.86 14.05 -6.92
N LYS A 326 6.38 13.03 -6.20
CA LYS A 326 7.18 12.10 -5.41
C LYS A 326 7.54 10.80 -6.15
N THR A 327 6.92 10.57 -7.32
CA THR A 327 7.03 9.32 -8.08
C THR A 327 7.47 9.52 -9.53
N ASN A 328 8.12 10.67 -9.84
CA ASN A 328 8.57 11.00 -11.20
C ASN A 328 7.44 10.86 -12.25
N GLY A 329 6.23 11.31 -11.89
CA GLY A 329 5.07 11.31 -12.78
C GLY A 329 4.29 9.98 -12.83
N VAL A 330 4.73 8.93 -12.12
CA VAL A 330 3.99 7.65 -12.06
C VAL A 330 2.70 7.83 -11.26
N PRO A 331 1.53 7.42 -11.78
CA PRO A 331 0.25 7.56 -11.08
C PRO A 331 0.12 6.59 -9.91
N PHE A 332 -0.92 6.80 -9.08
CA PHE A 332 -1.34 5.80 -8.12
C PHE A 332 -1.70 4.48 -8.82
N ASP A 333 -1.49 3.41 -8.09
CA ASP A 333 -2.07 2.09 -8.34
C ASP A 333 -2.93 1.66 -7.14
N GLY A 334 -3.60 0.50 -7.27
CA GLY A 334 -4.49 0.00 -6.23
C GLY A 334 -3.82 -0.26 -4.88
N ASN A 335 -2.52 -0.53 -4.85
CA ASN A 335 -1.78 -0.76 -3.61
C ASN A 335 -1.34 0.56 -2.96
N SER A 336 -0.70 1.42 -3.73
CA SER A 336 -0.19 2.69 -3.22
C SER A 336 -1.30 3.59 -2.68
N ILE A 337 -2.45 3.67 -3.35
CA ILE A 337 -3.56 4.51 -2.87
C ILE A 337 -4.10 4.02 -1.52
N GLN A 338 -4.12 2.70 -1.27
CA GLN A 338 -4.57 2.14 0.02
C GLN A 338 -3.64 2.51 1.17
N GLU A 339 -2.35 2.71 0.91
CA GLU A 339 -1.41 3.17 1.93
C GLU A 339 -1.63 4.65 2.28
N ALA A 340 -1.99 5.48 1.30
CA ALA A 340 -2.42 6.86 1.58
C ALA A 340 -3.70 6.88 2.42
N VAL A 341 -4.67 6.02 2.09
CA VAL A 341 -5.91 5.85 2.87
C VAL A 341 -5.60 5.40 4.30
N ALA A 342 -4.66 4.45 4.49
CA ALA A 342 -4.26 3.99 5.83
C ALA A 342 -3.79 5.16 6.71
N MET A 343 -2.95 6.04 6.17
CA MET A 343 -2.46 7.23 6.89
C MET A 343 -3.60 8.22 7.20
N LEU A 344 -4.45 8.51 6.21
CA LEU A 344 -5.56 9.45 6.38
C LEU A 344 -6.59 8.97 7.41
N VAL A 345 -6.92 7.67 7.42
CA VAL A 345 -7.85 7.09 8.39
C VAL A 345 -7.24 7.07 9.79
N LEU A 346 -5.95 6.74 9.92
CA LEU A 346 -5.25 6.80 11.20
C LEU A 346 -5.25 8.23 11.77
N ALA A 347 -4.94 9.21 10.95
CA ALA A 347 -4.93 10.62 11.35
C ALA A 347 -6.32 11.12 11.77
N GLN A 348 -7.38 10.75 11.04
CA GLN A 348 -8.76 11.05 11.44
C GLN A 348 -9.10 10.42 12.79
N ALA A 349 -8.65 9.20 13.06
CA ALA A 349 -8.90 8.51 14.32
C ALA A 349 -8.17 9.18 15.49
N ILE A 350 -6.93 9.60 15.30
CA ILE A 350 -6.15 10.36 16.29
C ILE A 350 -6.83 11.71 16.58
N GLU A 351 -7.22 12.45 15.54
CA GLU A 351 -7.92 13.73 15.68
C GLU A 351 -9.22 13.57 16.48
N LYS A 352 -10.04 12.57 16.12
CA LYS A 352 -11.30 12.27 16.80
C LYS A 352 -11.09 11.79 18.25
N ALA A 353 -9.98 11.11 18.54
CA ALA A 353 -9.61 10.72 19.90
C ALA A 353 -9.18 11.91 20.77
N GLY A 354 -8.75 13.01 20.15
CA GLY A 354 -8.24 14.20 20.86
C GLY A 354 -6.88 13.97 21.53
N GLY A 355 -6.10 12.94 21.11
CA GLY A 355 -4.80 12.61 21.69
C GLY A 355 -4.24 11.27 21.24
N LEU A 356 -3.13 10.89 21.84
CA LEU A 356 -2.32 9.72 21.48
C LEU A 356 -2.53 8.51 22.41
N ASP A 357 -3.67 8.43 23.09
CA ASP A 357 -4.05 7.20 23.81
C ASP A 357 -4.40 6.11 22.82
N THR A 358 -3.54 5.09 22.71
CA THR A 358 -3.67 3.99 21.74
C THR A 358 -4.99 3.24 21.92
N GLU A 359 -5.40 2.96 23.16
CA GLU A 359 -6.63 2.22 23.45
C GLU A 359 -7.87 2.99 22.99
N LYS A 360 -7.88 4.29 23.24
CA LYS A 360 -8.94 5.18 22.80
C LYS A 360 -9.01 5.26 21.28
N VAL A 361 -7.87 5.39 20.60
CA VAL A 361 -7.80 5.44 19.14
C VAL A 361 -8.28 4.12 18.54
N VAL A 362 -7.88 2.96 19.07
CA VAL A 362 -8.34 1.63 18.64
C VAL A 362 -9.86 1.51 18.81
N LYS A 363 -10.41 1.91 19.96
CA LYS A 363 -11.87 1.91 20.18
C LYS A 363 -12.59 2.77 19.14
N ILE A 364 -12.05 3.93 18.82
CA ILE A 364 -12.61 4.87 17.84
C ILE A 364 -12.49 4.30 16.43
N LEU A 365 -11.38 3.63 16.05
CA LEU A 365 -11.22 2.98 14.75
C LEU A 365 -12.33 1.95 14.51
N TYR A 366 -12.67 1.12 15.48
CA TYR A 366 -13.74 0.13 15.38
C TYR A 366 -15.15 0.73 15.40
N ALA A 367 -15.37 1.76 16.21
CA ALA A 367 -16.69 2.32 16.45
C ALA A 367 -17.25 3.12 15.24
N ASN A 368 -16.37 3.67 14.39
CA ASN A 368 -16.78 4.60 13.35
C ASN A 368 -16.72 4.01 11.93
N THR A 369 -17.47 4.62 11.04
CA THR A 369 -17.28 4.53 9.60
C THR A 369 -16.56 5.80 9.17
N TRP A 370 -15.48 5.65 8.39
CA TRP A 370 -14.56 6.72 8.03
C TRP A 370 -14.84 7.20 6.62
N ASP A 371 -14.81 8.51 6.42
CA ASP A 371 -14.82 9.10 5.10
C ASP A 371 -13.47 8.87 4.42
N SER A 372 -13.53 8.29 3.24
CA SER A 372 -12.34 7.92 2.47
C SER A 372 -12.58 8.11 0.97
N PRO A 373 -12.56 9.36 0.48
CA PRO A 373 -12.78 9.66 -0.95
C PRO A 373 -11.75 9.02 -1.88
N LEU A 374 -10.61 8.59 -1.33
CA LEU A 374 -9.58 7.84 -2.05
C LEU A 374 -9.81 6.32 -2.07
N SER A 375 -10.92 5.84 -1.51
CA SER A 375 -11.31 4.43 -1.57
C SER A 375 -12.50 4.25 -2.51
N LEU A 376 -12.53 3.15 -3.21
CA LEU A 376 -13.67 2.78 -4.05
C LEU A 376 -14.93 2.60 -3.17
N GLY A 377 -15.93 3.47 -3.37
CA GLY A 377 -17.12 3.56 -2.52
C GLY A 377 -17.04 4.58 -1.38
N GLY A 378 -15.92 5.29 -1.24
CA GLY A 378 -15.78 6.49 -0.39
C GLY A 378 -15.79 6.27 1.12
N LYS A 379 -15.76 5.03 1.61
CA LYS A 379 -15.90 4.70 3.04
C LYS A 379 -14.97 3.57 3.47
N VAL A 380 -14.61 3.60 4.76
CA VAL A 380 -13.86 2.54 5.45
C VAL A 380 -14.59 2.17 6.75
N LYS A 381 -14.74 0.89 7.03
CA LYS A 381 -15.32 0.37 8.27
C LYS A 381 -14.57 -0.87 8.72
N PHE A 382 -13.99 -0.80 9.93
CA PHE A 382 -13.32 -1.95 10.52
C PHE A 382 -14.27 -2.80 11.36
N VAL A 383 -14.09 -4.11 11.26
CA VAL A 383 -14.74 -5.10 12.15
C VAL A 383 -13.69 -5.80 13.00
N LYS A 384 -14.13 -6.63 13.96
CA LYS A 384 -13.22 -7.41 14.83
C LYS A 384 -12.17 -8.13 13.98
N GLY A 385 -10.91 -8.04 14.38
CA GLY A 385 -9.73 -8.51 13.62
C GLY A 385 -9.17 -7.47 12.64
N GLY A 386 -9.79 -6.27 12.60
CA GLY A 386 -9.25 -5.11 11.87
C GLY A 386 -9.46 -5.11 10.36
N GLN A 387 -10.32 -5.99 9.80
CA GLN A 387 -10.63 -5.96 8.38
C GLN A 387 -11.56 -4.80 8.04
N ASN A 388 -11.23 -4.05 6.98
CA ASN A 388 -12.16 -3.13 6.34
C ASN A 388 -13.18 -3.92 5.52
N VAL A 389 -14.43 -3.97 5.97
CA VAL A 389 -15.52 -4.70 5.28
C VAL A 389 -16.13 -3.90 4.12
N MET A 390 -15.74 -2.65 3.95
CA MET A 390 -16.17 -1.81 2.83
C MET A 390 -15.15 -1.80 1.68
N ALA A 391 -14.04 -2.49 1.84
CA ALA A 391 -13.03 -2.62 0.78
C ALA A 391 -13.63 -3.29 -0.45
N LYS A 392 -13.36 -2.71 -1.63
CA LYS A 392 -13.86 -3.18 -2.92
C LYS A 392 -12.74 -3.18 -3.95
N SER A 393 -12.87 -4.10 -4.91
CA SER A 393 -12.06 -4.11 -6.12
C SER A 393 -12.96 -4.21 -7.37
N ILE A 394 -12.38 -3.89 -8.50
CA ILE A 394 -12.99 -4.04 -9.82
C ILE A 394 -12.05 -4.93 -10.63
N VAL A 395 -12.60 -5.91 -11.33
CA VAL A 395 -11.79 -6.69 -12.28
C VAL A 395 -11.67 -5.88 -13.57
N THR A 396 -10.42 -5.67 -13.95
CA THR A 396 -10.04 -4.95 -15.16
C THR A 396 -9.35 -5.88 -16.15
N GLN A 397 -9.33 -5.48 -17.41
CA GLN A 397 -8.50 -6.08 -18.45
C GLN A 397 -7.59 -5.01 -19.05
N LEU A 398 -6.31 -5.29 -19.22
CA LEU A 398 -5.43 -4.39 -19.93
C LEU A 398 -5.75 -4.44 -21.43
N GLN A 399 -6.14 -3.32 -22.02
CA GLN A 399 -6.49 -3.20 -23.43
C GLN A 399 -5.83 -1.92 -23.99
N GLY A 400 -4.90 -2.07 -24.93
CA GLY A 400 -4.16 -0.95 -25.49
C GLY A 400 -3.42 -0.14 -24.43
N GLY A 401 -2.78 -0.81 -23.47
CA GLY A 401 -2.05 -0.17 -22.36
C GLY A 401 -2.92 0.49 -21.28
N GLN A 402 -4.24 0.30 -21.30
CA GLN A 402 -5.17 0.90 -20.33
C GLN A 402 -5.95 -0.17 -19.57
N TYR A 403 -6.13 0.01 -18.26
CA TYR A 403 -6.93 -0.87 -17.42
C TYR A 403 -8.43 -0.59 -17.62
N LYS A 404 -9.07 -1.31 -18.52
CA LYS A 404 -10.51 -1.21 -18.78
C LYS A 404 -11.28 -2.00 -17.73
N ARG A 405 -12.33 -1.38 -17.16
CA ARG A 405 -13.23 -2.04 -16.20
C ARG A 405 -14.10 -3.06 -16.93
N ILE A 406 -14.06 -4.29 -16.49
CA ILE A 406 -14.81 -5.40 -17.10
C ILE A 406 -15.89 -5.93 -16.18
N TYR A 407 -15.62 -6.01 -14.88
CA TYR A 407 -16.56 -6.58 -13.91
C TYR A 407 -16.47 -5.85 -12.55
N PRO A 408 -17.56 -5.62 -11.84
CA PRO A 408 -18.95 -6.01 -12.18
C PRO A 408 -19.52 -5.24 -13.37
N GLU A 409 -20.42 -5.89 -14.12
CA GLU A 409 -20.95 -5.39 -15.42
C GLU A 409 -21.53 -3.96 -15.33
N LYS A 410 -22.18 -3.62 -14.20
CA LYS A 410 -22.72 -2.28 -13.94
C LYS A 410 -21.65 -1.16 -13.84
N MET A 411 -20.40 -1.51 -13.64
CA MET A 411 -19.26 -0.58 -13.53
C MET A 411 -18.33 -0.69 -14.74
N ALA A 412 -18.62 -1.58 -15.68
CA ALA A 412 -17.80 -1.82 -16.86
C ALA A 412 -17.82 -0.62 -17.80
N ASP A 413 -16.66 -0.30 -18.38
CA ASP A 413 -16.48 0.72 -19.43
C ASP A 413 -15.96 0.11 -20.74
N ALA A 414 -15.70 -1.19 -20.75
CA ALA A 414 -15.32 -1.93 -21.96
C ALA A 414 -15.86 -3.36 -21.92
N LYS A 415 -15.91 -3.99 -23.10
CA LYS A 415 -16.18 -5.43 -23.24
C LYS A 415 -14.89 -6.21 -23.01
N ILE A 416 -15.01 -7.39 -22.41
CA ILE A 416 -13.89 -8.33 -22.31
C ILE A 416 -13.44 -8.77 -23.69
N VAL A 417 -12.15 -8.77 -23.94
CA VAL A 417 -11.56 -9.45 -25.10
C VAL A 417 -11.33 -10.90 -24.70
N PHE A 418 -12.13 -11.79 -25.28
CA PHE A 418 -12.14 -13.22 -24.98
C PHE A 418 -12.31 -14.06 -26.27
N PRO A 419 -11.57 -15.15 -26.45
CA PRO A 419 -10.36 -15.49 -25.70
C PRO A 419 -9.27 -14.43 -25.86
N MET A 420 -8.24 -14.44 -24.98
CA MET A 420 -7.09 -13.54 -25.13
C MET A 420 -6.49 -13.69 -26.51
N LYS A 421 -6.15 -12.57 -27.15
CA LYS A 421 -5.54 -12.63 -28.50
C LYS A 421 -4.17 -13.30 -28.48
N PRO A 422 -3.81 -14.03 -29.52
CA PRO A 422 -2.47 -14.59 -29.70
C PRO A 422 -1.37 -13.55 -29.57
N TRP A 423 -0.16 -13.99 -29.20
CA TRP A 423 0.98 -13.09 -28.92
C TRP A 423 1.37 -12.22 -30.12
N ASP A 424 1.20 -12.71 -31.32
CA ASP A 424 1.48 -12.02 -32.59
C ASP A 424 0.38 -11.03 -33.04
N LYS A 425 -0.74 -10.96 -32.28
CA LYS A 425 -1.90 -10.10 -32.59
C LYS A 425 -2.25 -9.11 -31.47
N ARG A 426 -1.29 -8.82 -30.63
CA ARG A 426 -1.44 -7.91 -29.50
C ARG A 426 -0.99 -6.50 -29.80
#